data_d35d8d1496e13c2ad132aa96326c37e1
#
_entry.id   d35d8d1496e13c2ad132aa96326c37e1
#
_cell.length_a   1.000
_cell.length_b   1.000
_cell.length_c   1.000
_cell.angle_alpha   90.00
_cell.angle_beta   90.00
_cell.angle_gamma   90.00
#
_symmetry.space_group_name_H-M   'P 1'
#
loop_
_entity.id
_entity.type
_entity.pdbx_description
1 polymer ?
#
loop_
_entity_poly.entity_id
_entity_poly.type
_entity_poly.pdbx_seq_one_letter_code
_entity_poly.pdbx_strand_id
1 'polypeptide(L)'
;MPAAPKDQLYLQNLVNTERPARMVGLFTGHQMKPHDVERLVNACLHAMREEDQGASLTLSPLGDPSPKELELQRTWRVTVVDYTDASPHDCLVQVFDMRDPESPHRSLLDHVGQRDEELSAAASHLQQTAQTYLTIASGKLDDQNRVHPFQNLVSLFTSALGAAIVDPAAAIVTTDPGEWADALEQSLQIEKEIGSLRR
;
A
#
# COMPACT_ATOMS: atom_id res chain seq x y z
N MET A 1 12.94 25.99 11.19
CA MET A 1 12.76 24.64 10.65
C MET A 1 11.55 24.68 9.73
N PRO A 2 11.62 24.25 8.47
CA PRO A 2 10.42 24.13 7.66
C PRO A 2 9.48 23.11 8.32
N ALA A 3 8.20 23.44 8.38
CA ALA A 3 7.18 22.50 8.87
C ALA A 3 7.20 21.25 7.96
N ALA A 4 7.18 20.07 8.56
CA ALA A 4 7.07 18.83 7.79
C ALA A 4 5.80 18.90 6.92
N PRO A 5 5.85 18.46 5.66
CA PRO A 5 4.66 18.38 4.82
C PRO A 5 3.53 17.67 5.56
N LYS A 6 2.30 18.15 5.41
CA LYS A 6 1.14 17.59 6.12
C LYS A 6 1.00 16.07 5.91
N ASP A 7 1.46 15.58 4.78
CA ASP A 7 1.48 14.16 4.41
C ASP A 7 2.46 13.33 5.25
N GLN A 8 3.64 13.87 5.57
CA GLN A 8 4.57 13.20 6.50
C GLN A 8 4.01 13.16 7.92
N LEU A 9 3.29 14.21 8.35
CA LEU A 9 2.61 14.24 9.65
C LEU A 9 1.49 13.19 9.72
N TYR A 10 0.76 12.97 8.64
CA TYR A 10 -0.30 11.97 8.59
C TYR A 10 0.28 10.55 8.61
N LEU A 11 1.33 10.27 7.83
CA LEU A 11 2.04 8.99 7.87
C LEU A 11 2.70 8.77 9.24
N GLN A 12 3.30 9.80 9.84
CA GLN A 12 3.83 9.72 11.20
C GLN A 12 2.72 9.49 12.23
N ASN A 13 1.54 10.05 12.05
CA ASN A 13 0.39 9.79 12.92
C ASN A 13 -0.20 8.40 12.72
N LEU A 14 -0.17 7.83 11.50
CA LEU A 14 -0.51 6.42 11.27
C LEU A 14 0.51 5.47 11.93
N VAL A 15 1.78 5.86 11.94
CA VAL A 15 2.87 5.08 12.56
C VAL A 15 2.92 5.29 14.06
N ASN A 16 2.63 6.50 14.57
CA ASN A 16 2.73 6.88 15.98
C ASN A 16 1.44 6.70 16.78
N THR A 17 0.32 6.32 16.16
CA THR A 17 -0.85 5.87 16.92
C THR A 17 -0.48 4.56 17.61
N GLU A 18 -1.02 4.30 18.79
CA GLU A 18 -0.87 3.01 19.54
C GLU A 18 -1.29 1.76 18.71
N ARG A 19 -1.61 1.97 17.45
CA ARG A 19 -2.07 0.98 16.47
C ARG A 19 -1.05 0.93 15.33
N PRO A 20 -0.30 -0.17 15.18
CA PRO A 20 0.66 -0.32 14.10
C PRO A 20 -0.07 -0.17 12.76
N ALA A 21 0.44 0.70 11.90
CA ALA A 21 0.03 0.78 10.52
C ALA A 21 0.63 -0.38 9.74
N ARG A 22 -0.12 -0.98 8.83
CA ARG A 22 0.41 -1.91 7.83
C ARG A 22 0.77 -1.13 6.58
N MET A 23 1.92 -1.42 6.02
CA MET A 23 2.36 -0.80 4.77
C MET A 23 2.98 -1.86 3.85
N VAL A 24 2.57 -1.84 2.59
CA VAL A 24 3.15 -2.64 1.51
C VAL A 24 3.64 -1.73 0.40
N GLY A 25 4.64 -2.17 -0.35
CA GLY A 25 5.12 -1.52 -1.56
C GLY A 25 4.71 -2.33 -2.79
N LEU A 26 4.20 -1.67 -3.82
CA LEU A 26 3.95 -2.24 -5.13
C LEU A 26 4.96 -1.68 -6.12
N PHE A 27 5.85 -2.53 -6.63
CA PHE A 27 6.93 -2.15 -7.54
C PHE A 27 6.59 -2.55 -8.96
N THR A 28 6.60 -1.59 -9.88
CA THR A 28 6.24 -1.82 -11.29
C THR A 28 7.30 -1.29 -12.25
N GLY A 29 7.48 -2.00 -13.37
CA GLY A 29 8.31 -1.54 -14.49
C GLY A 29 7.69 -0.42 -15.31
N HIS A 30 6.45 0.00 -15.02
CA HIS A 30 5.78 1.10 -15.69
C HIS A 30 6.09 2.41 -14.99
N GLN A 31 6.38 3.46 -15.78
CA GLN A 31 6.49 4.78 -15.23
C GLN A 31 5.09 5.38 -15.00
N MET A 32 4.80 5.70 -13.76
CA MET A 32 3.55 6.35 -13.36
C MET A 32 3.83 7.77 -12.90
N LYS A 33 2.88 8.64 -13.18
CA LYS A 33 2.81 9.99 -12.59
C LYS A 33 1.77 9.99 -11.47
N PRO A 34 1.86 10.94 -10.52
CA PRO A 34 0.90 11.01 -9.42
C PRO A 34 -0.57 11.01 -9.86
N HIS A 35 -0.91 11.69 -10.95
CA HIS A 35 -2.28 11.75 -11.48
C HIS A 35 -2.76 10.44 -12.15
N ASP A 36 -1.86 9.50 -12.46
CA ASP A 36 -2.25 8.20 -12.99
C ASP A 36 -2.93 7.31 -11.94
N VAL A 37 -2.80 7.65 -10.64
CA VAL A 37 -3.54 6.98 -9.55
C VAL A 37 -5.06 7.09 -9.76
N GLU A 38 -5.55 8.21 -10.23
CA GLU A 38 -6.97 8.38 -10.54
C GLU A 38 -7.44 7.41 -11.61
N ARG A 39 -6.63 7.24 -12.67
CA ARG A 39 -6.91 6.25 -13.74
C ARG A 39 -6.86 4.82 -13.22
N LEU A 40 -5.89 4.52 -12.36
CA LEU A 40 -5.75 3.21 -11.72
C LEU A 40 -6.98 2.89 -10.87
N VAL A 41 -7.40 3.82 -10.00
CA VAL A 41 -8.59 3.65 -9.16
C VAL A 41 -9.85 3.46 -10.00
N ASN A 42 -10.02 4.25 -11.07
CA ASN A 42 -11.18 4.11 -11.96
C ASN A 42 -11.19 2.76 -12.70
N ALA A 43 -10.02 2.26 -13.13
CA ALA A 43 -9.91 0.94 -13.76
C ALA A 43 -10.26 -0.18 -12.76
N CYS A 44 -9.73 -0.10 -11.55
CA CYS A 44 -10.05 -1.06 -10.48
C CYS A 44 -11.53 -1.01 -10.07
N LEU A 45 -12.11 0.19 -9.98
CA LEU A 45 -13.54 0.34 -9.69
C LEU A 45 -14.41 -0.30 -10.78
N HIS A 46 -14.01 -0.20 -12.04
CA HIS A 46 -14.74 -0.86 -13.12
C HIS A 46 -14.69 -2.37 -12.96
N ALA A 47 -13.51 -2.94 -12.74
CA ALA A 47 -13.34 -4.38 -12.50
C ALA A 47 -14.15 -4.87 -11.29
N MET A 48 -14.11 -4.15 -10.16
CA MET A 48 -14.91 -4.49 -8.98
C MET A 48 -16.41 -4.51 -9.26
N ARG A 49 -16.92 -3.55 -10.03
CA ARG A 49 -18.36 -3.46 -10.34
C ARG A 49 -18.85 -4.54 -11.28
N GLU A 50 -17.96 -5.12 -12.10
CA GLU A 50 -18.30 -6.28 -12.93
C GLU A 50 -18.48 -7.54 -12.07
N GLU A 51 -17.72 -7.65 -10.97
CA GLU A 51 -17.82 -8.78 -10.04
C GLU A 51 -18.90 -8.55 -8.98
N ASP A 52 -19.03 -7.31 -8.51
CA ASP A 52 -19.97 -6.95 -7.44
C ASP A 52 -20.47 -5.50 -7.54
N GLN A 53 -21.78 -5.34 -7.67
CA GLN A 53 -22.43 -4.03 -7.81
C GLN A 53 -22.42 -3.18 -6.53
N GLY A 54 -22.17 -3.77 -5.37
CA GLY A 54 -22.15 -3.10 -4.07
C GLY A 54 -20.80 -2.48 -3.70
N ALA A 55 -19.71 -2.97 -4.29
CA ALA A 55 -18.37 -2.50 -3.97
C ALA A 55 -18.07 -1.11 -4.56
N SER A 56 -17.31 -0.30 -3.84
CA SER A 56 -16.89 1.00 -4.33
C SER A 56 -15.46 1.36 -3.92
N LEU A 57 -14.77 2.08 -4.81
CA LEU A 57 -13.50 2.75 -4.54
C LEU A 57 -13.70 4.24 -4.72
N THR A 58 -13.29 5.03 -3.73
CA THR A 58 -13.33 6.48 -3.80
C THR A 58 -11.94 7.03 -3.60
N LEU A 59 -11.51 7.89 -4.51
CA LEU A 59 -10.24 8.60 -4.44
C LEU A 59 -10.47 10.02 -3.96
N SER A 60 -9.70 10.46 -2.99
CA SER A 60 -9.65 11.86 -2.57
C SER A 60 -8.21 12.31 -2.33
N PRO A 61 -7.86 13.56 -2.69
CA PRO A 61 -6.57 14.10 -2.31
C PRO A 61 -6.48 14.21 -0.79
N LEU A 62 -5.26 14.15 -0.27
CA LEU A 62 -5.04 14.38 1.14
C LEU A 62 -4.99 15.89 1.42
N GLY A 63 -5.95 16.41 2.17
CA GLY A 63 -6.12 17.83 2.41
C GLY A 63 -7.03 18.50 1.38
N ASP A 64 -6.88 19.80 1.21
CA ASP A 64 -7.65 20.63 0.28
C ASP A 64 -6.69 21.38 -0.66
N PRO A 65 -6.02 20.64 -1.58
CA PRO A 65 -4.98 21.20 -2.43
C PRO A 65 -5.58 22.14 -3.49
N SER A 66 -4.86 23.22 -3.79
CA SER A 66 -5.14 24.04 -4.96
C SER A 66 -4.94 23.24 -6.26
N PRO A 67 -5.51 23.66 -7.41
CA PRO A 67 -5.32 22.96 -8.68
C PRO A 67 -3.86 22.71 -9.09
N LYS A 68 -2.94 23.63 -8.73
CA LYS A 68 -1.51 23.47 -8.99
C LYS A 68 -0.85 22.46 -8.04
N GLU A 69 -1.32 22.39 -6.79
CA GLU A 69 -0.85 21.42 -5.82
C GLU A 69 -1.38 20.02 -6.14
N LEU A 70 -2.56 19.90 -6.74
CA LEU A 70 -3.10 18.62 -7.24
C LEU A 70 -2.19 17.98 -8.29
N GLU A 71 -1.56 18.76 -9.17
CA GLU A 71 -0.61 18.24 -10.17
C GLU A 71 0.65 17.65 -9.52
N LEU A 72 0.99 18.09 -8.31
CA LEU A 72 2.14 17.64 -7.53
C LEU A 72 1.74 16.67 -6.42
N GLN A 73 0.44 16.36 -6.30
CA GLN A 73 -0.07 15.48 -5.27
C GLN A 73 0.48 14.07 -5.43
N ARG A 74 1.24 13.61 -4.44
CA ARG A 74 1.79 12.25 -4.41
C ARG A 74 1.06 11.32 -3.46
N THR A 75 0.21 11.87 -2.59
CA THR A 75 -0.49 11.13 -1.54
C THR A 75 -1.99 11.23 -1.73
N TRP A 76 -2.64 10.08 -1.78
CA TRP A 76 -4.06 9.95 -1.99
C TRP A 76 -4.68 9.12 -0.87
N ARG A 77 -5.88 9.49 -0.46
CA ARG A 77 -6.73 8.60 0.32
C ARG A 77 -7.58 7.79 -0.64
N VAL A 78 -7.51 6.48 -0.53
CA VAL A 78 -8.40 5.55 -1.22
C VAL A 78 -9.31 4.92 -0.18
N THR A 79 -10.59 5.19 -0.28
CA THR A 79 -11.61 4.57 0.57
C THR A 79 -12.19 3.39 -0.17
N VAL A 80 -12.08 2.21 0.43
CA VAL A 80 -12.64 0.95 -0.07
C VAL A 80 -13.92 0.66 0.70
N VAL A 81 -15.01 0.40 0.00
CA VAL A 81 -16.25 -0.15 0.56
C VAL A 81 -16.44 -1.53 -0.03
N ASP A 82 -16.31 -2.53 0.80
CA ASP A 82 -16.62 -3.92 0.45
C ASP A 82 -18.10 -4.17 0.74
N TYR A 83 -18.76 -4.92 -0.13
CA TYR A 83 -20.19 -5.21 -0.04
C TYR A 83 -20.55 -6.08 1.17
N THR A 84 -19.61 -6.82 1.73
CA THR A 84 -19.87 -7.73 2.84
C THR A 84 -20.13 -7.03 4.15
N ASP A 85 -19.65 -5.80 4.34
CA ASP A 85 -19.79 -5.09 5.61
C ASP A 85 -20.12 -3.60 5.50
N ALA A 86 -20.19 -3.01 4.34
CA ALA A 86 -20.52 -1.60 4.12
C ALA A 86 -19.69 -0.56 4.96
N SER A 87 -18.72 -1.01 5.74
CA SER A 87 -17.85 -0.15 6.54
C SER A 87 -16.72 0.40 5.68
N PRO A 88 -16.62 1.73 5.48
CA PRO A 88 -15.54 2.31 4.72
C PRO A 88 -14.18 1.99 5.34
N HIS A 89 -13.22 1.55 4.54
CA HIS A 89 -11.84 1.36 4.95
C HIS A 89 -10.92 2.30 4.19
N ASP A 90 -10.22 3.15 4.92
CA ASP A 90 -9.31 4.13 4.35
C ASP A 90 -7.89 3.60 4.26
N CYS A 91 -7.33 3.65 3.05
CA CYS A 91 -5.92 3.41 2.77
C CYS A 91 -5.26 4.69 2.26
N LEU A 92 -3.98 4.84 2.57
CA LEU A 92 -3.16 5.86 1.95
C LEU A 92 -2.33 5.26 0.83
N VAL A 93 -2.39 5.87 -0.32
CA VAL A 93 -1.60 5.51 -1.49
C VAL A 93 -0.65 6.64 -1.82
N GLN A 94 0.64 6.33 -1.90
CA GLN A 94 1.67 7.27 -2.34
C GLN A 94 2.39 6.71 -3.56
N VAL A 95 2.74 7.58 -4.49
CA VAL A 95 3.46 7.22 -5.73
C VAL A 95 4.83 7.84 -5.73
N PHE A 96 5.84 7.03 -6.02
CA PHE A 96 7.22 7.45 -6.03
C PHE A 96 7.93 6.99 -7.31
N ASP A 97 8.76 7.85 -7.86
CA ASP A 97 9.73 7.48 -8.90
C ASP A 97 10.93 6.78 -8.24
N MET A 98 11.33 5.63 -8.78
CA MET A 98 12.51 4.89 -8.28
C MET A 98 13.81 5.68 -8.41
N ARG A 99 13.84 6.67 -9.31
CA ARG A 99 15.01 7.54 -9.51
C ARG A 99 15.08 8.70 -8.52
N ASP A 100 14.01 8.96 -7.77
CA ASP A 100 13.98 10.01 -6.76
C ASP A 100 14.92 9.62 -5.59
N PRO A 101 15.99 10.36 -5.33
CA PRO A 101 16.93 10.04 -4.27
C PRO A 101 16.33 10.14 -2.86
N GLU A 102 15.24 10.92 -2.70
CA GLU A 102 14.52 11.06 -1.43
C GLU A 102 13.45 9.97 -1.24
N SER A 103 13.31 9.09 -2.21
CA SER A 103 12.33 8.03 -2.17
C SER A 103 12.65 6.98 -1.08
N PRO A 104 11.69 6.60 -0.24
CA PRO A 104 11.89 5.62 0.82
C PRO A 104 12.04 4.16 0.33
N HIS A 105 12.05 3.90 -0.99
CA HIS A 105 12.10 2.55 -1.54
C HIS A 105 13.32 1.73 -1.10
N ARG A 106 14.47 2.39 -1.00
CA ARG A 106 15.71 1.72 -0.58
C ARG A 106 15.57 1.13 0.81
N SER A 107 15.05 1.91 1.74
CA SER A 107 14.82 1.44 3.11
C SER A 107 13.87 0.24 3.15
N LEU A 108 12.84 0.23 2.31
CA LEU A 108 11.87 -0.86 2.25
C LEU A 108 12.50 -2.14 1.67
N LEU A 109 13.22 -2.01 0.53
CA LEU A 109 13.89 -3.13 -0.11
C LEU A 109 15.07 -3.65 0.73
N ASP A 110 15.86 -2.76 1.34
CA ASP A 110 16.96 -3.14 2.23
C ASP A 110 16.45 -3.92 3.45
N HIS A 111 15.33 -3.47 4.03
CA HIS A 111 14.75 -4.15 5.20
C HIS A 111 14.32 -5.59 4.86
N VAL A 112 13.69 -5.79 3.72
CA VAL A 112 13.28 -7.13 3.27
C VAL A 112 14.49 -7.97 2.88
N GLY A 113 15.43 -7.42 2.11
CA GLY A 113 16.62 -8.12 1.63
C GLY A 113 17.61 -8.54 2.73
N GLN A 114 17.53 -7.96 3.94
CA GLN A 114 18.34 -8.36 5.09
C GLN A 114 17.89 -9.67 5.74
N ARG A 115 16.72 -10.20 5.38
CA ARG A 115 16.14 -11.36 6.06
C ARG A 115 16.73 -12.70 5.59
N ASP A 116 16.89 -12.85 4.28
CA ASP A 116 17.51 -14.03 3.68
C ASP A 116 18.05 -13.72 2.27
N GLU A 117 18.75 -14.69 1.69
CA GLU A 117 19.44 -14.55 0.41
C GLU A 117 18.46 -14.46 -0.78
N GLU A 118 17.34 -15.17 -0.73
CA GLU A 118 16.33 -15.17 -1.78
C GLU A 118 15.60 -13.81 -1.85
N LEU A 119 15.18 -13.28 -0.70
CA LEU A 119 14.58 -11.95 -0.58
C LEU A 119 15.57 -10.85 -0.98
N SER A 120 16.87 -11.01 -0.68
CA SER A 120 17.93 -10.10 -1.10
C SER A 120 18.08 -10.06 -2.62
N ALA A 121 18.03 -11.21 -3.28
CA ALA A 121 18.07 -11.30 -4.74
C ALA A 121 16.84 -10.67 -5.38
N ALA A 122 15.64 -10.93 -4.86
CA ALA A 122 14.38 -10.34 -5.31
C ALA A 122 14.37 -8.82 -5.14
N ALA A 123 14.79 -8.31 -4.00
CA ALA A 123 14.90 -6.86 -3.73
C ALA A 123 15.88 -6.19 -4.70
N SER A 124 17.04 -6.81 -4.94
CA SER A 124 18.05 -6.31 -5.88
C SER A 124 17.53 -6.28 -7.32
N HIS A 125 16.74 -7.29 -7.71
CA HIS A 125 16.10 -7.32 -9.02
C HIS A 125 15.09 -6.17 -9.18
N LEU A 126 14.23 -5.94 -8.19
CA LEU A 126 13.27 -4.84 -8.20
C LEU A 126 13.96 -3.47 -8.25
N GLN A 127 15.07 -3.31 -7.54
CA GLN A 127 15.85 -2.06 -7.57
C GLN A 127 16.40 -1.74 -8.98
N GLN A 128 16.64 -2.75 -9.80
CA GLN A 128 17.15 -2.60 -11.16
C GLN A 128 16.04 -2.44 -12.22
N THR A 129 14.89 -3.06 -12.02
CA THR A 129 13.85 -3.21 -13.03
C THR A 129 12.64 -2.31 -12.82
N ALA A 130 12.31 -1.97 -11.59
CA ALA A 130 11.18 -1.10 -11.30
C ALA A 130 11.49 0.36 -11.68
N GLN A 131 10.49 1.06 -12.22
CA GLN A 131 10.57 2.48 -12.52
C GLN A 131 9.77 3.33 -11.53
N THR A 132 8.68 2.76 -11.03
CA THR A 132 7.78 3.39 -10.07
C THR A 132 7.44 2.40 -8.99
N TYR A 133 7.20 2.89 -7.78
CA TYR A 133 6.55 2.10 -6.76
C TYR A 133 5.47 2.91 -6.06
N LEU A 134 4.46 2.20 -5.59
CA LEU A 134 3.40 2.74 -4.76
C LEU A 134 3.54 2.17 -3.36
N THR A 135 3.35 2.99 -2.34
CA THR A 135 3.10 2.48 -0.99
C THR A 135 1.61 2.50 -0.73
N ILE A 136 1.09 1.42 -0.17
CA ILE A 136 -0.28 1.35 0.32
C ILE A 136 -0.19 1.12 1.82
N ALA A 137 -0.63 2.12 2.58
CA ALA A 137 -0.64 2.07 4.03
C ALA A 137 -2.07 2.01 4.56
N SER A 138 -2.27 1.18 5.57
CA SER A 138 -3.53 1.03 6.29
C SER A 138 -3.31 1.22 7.79
N GLY A 139 -4.37 1.60 8.49
CA GLY A 139 -4.41 1.51 9.94
C GLY A 139 -4.37 0.06 10.43
N LYS A 140 -4.63 -0.15 11.71
CA LYS A 140 -4.60 -1.48 12.32
C LYS A 140 -5.56 -2.46 11.61
N LEU A 141 -5.04 -3.60 11.22
CA LEU A 141 -5.77 -4.72 10.62
C LEU A 141 -6.11 -5.76 11.71
N ASP A 142 -6.98 -5.40 12.64
CA ASP A 142 -7.30 -6.20 13.82
C ASP A 142 -8.54 -7.10 13.65
N ASP A 143 -9.30 -6.92 12.60
CA ASP A 143 -10.44 -7.75 12.23
C ASP A 143 -10.55 -7.96 10.71
N GLN A 144 -11.34 -8.94 10.29
CA GLN A 144 -11.50 -9.28 8.88
C GLN A 144 -12.16 -8.17 8.05
N ASN A 145 -12.99 -7.33 8.68
CA ASN A 145 -13.66 -6.23 8.02
C ASN A 145 -12.67 -5.11 7.57
N ARG A 146 -11.44 -5.15 8.12
CA ARG A 146 -10.34 -4.26 7.71
C ARG A 146 -9.32 -4.99 6.83
N VAL A 147 -9.11 -6.28 7.08
CA VAL A 147 -8.16 -7.10 6.31
C VAL A 147 -8.64 -7.26 4.88
N HIS A 148 -9.88 -7.68 4.66
CA HIS A 148 -10.41 -7.92 3.32
C HIS A 148 -10.38 -6.69 2.39
N PRO A 149 -10.87 -5.51 2.78
CA PRO A 149 -10.78 -4.33 1.93
C PRO A 149 -9.32 -3.95 1.59
N PHE A 150 -8.40 -4.11 2.53
CA PHE A 150 -6.99 -3.88 2.30
C PHE A 150 -6.39 -4.89 1.31
N GLN A 151 -6.68 -6.19 1.49
CA GLN A 151 -6.26 -7.25 0.57
C GLN A 151 -6.82 -7.01 -0.84
N ASN A 152 -8.10 -6.67 -0.95
CA ASN A 152 -8.74 -6.39 -2.23
C ASN A 152 -8.06 -5.22 -2.95
N LEU A 153 -7.79 -4.11 -2.26
CA LEU A 153 -7.12 -2.96 -2.87
C LEU A 153 -5.72 -3.31 -3.37
N VAL A 154 -4.92 -3.98 -2.55
CA VAL A 154 -3.56 -4.39 -2.92
C VAL A 154 -3.60 -5.35 -4.12
N SER A 155 -4.49 -6.33 -4.11
CA SER A 155 -4.64 -7.32 -5.19
C SER A 155 -5.06 -6.66 -6.52
N LEU A 156 -6.03 -5.76 -6.48
CA LEU A 156 -6.50 -5.02 -7.65
C LEU A 156 -5.39 -4.16 -8.25
N PHE A 157 -4.67 -3.42 -7.42
CA PHE A 157 -3.57 -2.57 -7.89
C PHE A 157 -2.41 -3.39 -8.42
N THR A 158 -2.07 -4.51 -7.76
CA THR A 158 -1.04 -5.45 -8.21
C THR A 158 -1.37 -6.00 -9.59
N SER A 159 -2.60 -6.48 -9.78
CA SER A 159 -3.06 -7.03 -11.06
C SER A 159 -3.10 -5.98 -12.17
N ALA A 160 -3.62 -4.78 -11.87
CA ALA A 160 -3.73 -3.70 -12.86
C ALA A 160 -2.36 -3.15 -13.30
N LEU A 161 -1.36 -3.19 -12.42
CA LEU A 161 -0.01 -2.67 -12.68
C LEU A 161 0.99 -3.74 -13.13
N GLY A 162 0.65 -5.03 -13.02
CA GLY A 162 1.62 -6.11 -13.15
C GLY A 162 2.79 -5.93 -12.17
N ALA A 163 2.48 -5.51 -10.94
CA ALA A 163 3.47 -5.12 -9.95
C ALA A 163 3.94 -6.31 -9.10
N ALA A 164 5.14 -6.17 -8.51
CA ALA A 164 5.57 -7.02 -7.40
C ALA A 164 5.15 -6.40 -6.07
N ILE A 165 4.64 -7.21 -5.16
CA ILE A 165 4.29 -6.85 -3.79
C ILE A 165 5.51 -7.06 -2.91
N VAL A 166 5.88 -6.04 -2.14
CA VAL A 166 6.91 -6.11 -1.10
C VAL A 166 6.26 -5.79 0.24
N ASP A 167 6.15 -6.79 1.10
CA ASP A 167 5.60 -6.63 2.45
C ASP A 167 6.68 -6.94 3.50
N PRO A 168 7.28 -5.92 4.11
CA PRO A 168 8.36 -6.11 5.09
C PRO A 168 7.90 -6.82 6.35
N ALA A 169 6.64 -6.68 6.75
CA ALA A 169 6.12 -7.28 7.96
C ALA A 169 5.80 -8.77 7.77
N ALA A 170 5.30 -9.15 6.59
CA ALA A 170 5.11 -10.56 6.21
C ALA A 170 6.42 -11.20 5.69
N ALA A 171 7.49 -10.41 5.50
CA ALA A 171 8.76 -10.87 4.94
C ALA A 171 8.61 -11.58 3.59
N ILE A 172 7.89 -10.95 2.66
CA ILE A 172 7.59 -11.52 1.34
C ILE A 172 7.85 -10.53 0.21
N VAL A 173 8.32 -11.06 -0.91
CA VAL A 173 8.37 -10.40 -2.23
C VAL A 173 7.73 -11.36 -3.22
N THR A 174 6.59 -10.98 -3.79
CA THR A 174 5.86 -11.84 -4.72
C THR A 174 5.11 -11.03 -5.77
N THR A 175 4.77 -11.65 -6.89
CA THR A 175 3.84 -11.11 -7.91
C THR A 175 2.45 -11.72 -7.80
N ASP A 176 2.27 -12.69 -6.91
CA ASP A 176 1.00 -13.38 -6.68
C ASP A 176 0.25 -12.76 -5.49
N PRO A 177 -0.88 -12.08 -5.72
CA PRO A 177 -1.69 -11.51 -4.64
C PRO A 177 -2.24 -12.57 -3.68
N GLY A 178 -2.48 -13.80 -4.13
CA GLY A 178 -2.97 -14.89 -3.28
C GLY A 178 -1.90 -15.35 -2.29
N GLU A 179 -0.69 -15.57 -2.77
CA GLU A 179 0.46 -15.89 -1.92
C GLU A 179 0.72 -14.80 -0.86
N TRP A 180 0.64 -13.53 -1.28
CA TRP A 180 0.77 -12.42 -0.34
C TRP A 180 -0.37 -12.39 0.70
N ALA A 181 -1.61 -12.65 0.29
CA ALA A 181 -2.75 -12.66 1.20
C ALA A 181 -2.59 -13.71 2.30
N ASP A 182 -2.13 -14.91 1.94
CA ASP A 182 -1.83 -15.98 2.90
C ASP A 182 -0.70 -15.57 3.87
N ALA A 183 0.38 -14.96 3.35
CA ALA A 183 1.49 -14.48 4.17
C ALA A 183 1.05 -13.34 5.11
N LEU A 184 0.18 -12.43 4.66
CA LEU A 184 -0.40 -11.37 5.47
C LEU A 184 -1.19 -11.97 6.64
N GLU A 185 -2.08 -12.93 6.40
CA GLU A 185 -2.89 -13.56 7.44
C GLU A 185 -2.03 -14.28 8.48
N GLN A 186 -1.01 -15.01 8.06
CA GLN A 186 -0.06 -15.65 8.96
C GLN A 186 0.68 -14.61 9.82
N SER A 187 1.15 -13.53 9.22
CA SER A 187 1.81 -12.43 9.92
C SER A 187 0.90 -11.79 10.98
N LEU A 188 -0.36 -11.52 10.65
CA LEU A 188 -1.35 -10.96 11.57
C LEU A 188 -1.68 -11.91 12.72
N GLN A 189 -1.71 -13.22 12.47
CA GLN A 189 -1.88 -14.22 13.50
C GLN A 189 -0.73 -14.23 14.51
N ILE A 190 0.51 -14.19 14.01
CA ILE A 190 1.73 -14.11 14.85
C ILE A 190 1.70 -12.84 15.71
N GLU A 191 1.34 -11.69 15.13
CA GLU A 191 1.23 -10.42 15.86
C GLU A 191 0.21 -10.51 17.01
N LYS A 192 -0.94 -11.17 16.80
CA LYS A 192 -1.97 -11.40 17.83
C LYS A 192 -1.43 -12.28 18.96
N GLU A 193 -0.71 -13.35 18.64
CA GLU A 193 -0.14 -14.27 19.62
C GLU A 193 0.92 -13.56 20.49
N ILE A 194 1.84 -12.82 19.87
CA ILE A 194 2.85 -12.04 20.58
C ILE A 194 2.17 -10.98 21.46
N GLY A 195 1.15 -10.30 20.98
CA GLY A 195 0.40 -9.30 21.72
C GLY A 195 -0.32 -9.88 22.93
N SER A 196 -0.76 -11.15 22.87
CA SER A 196 -1.40 -11.83 23.99
C SER A 196 -0.42 -12.24 25.09
N LEU A 197 0.83 -12.54 24.73
CA LEU A 197 1.87 -12.93 25.70
C LEU A 197 2.44 -11.75 26.50
N ARG A 198 2.18 -10.49 26.07
CA ARG A 198 2.67 -9.28 26.72
C ARG A 198 1.66 -8.65 27.70
N ARG A 199 0.49 -9.26 27.88
CA ARG A 199 -0.54 -8.87 28.84
C ARG A 199 -0.52 -9.76 30.07
#